data_dd26b318169a14876d98fc7b1d85bf63
#
_entry.id   dd26b318169a14876d98fc7b1d85bf63
#
_cell.length_a   1.000
_cell.length_b   1.000
_cell.length_c   1.000
_cell.angle_alpha   90.00
_cell.angle_beta   90.00
_cell.angle_gamma   90.00
#
_symmetry.space_group_name_H-M   'P 1'
#
loop_
_entity.id
_entity.type
_entity.pdbx_description
1 polymer ?
#
loop_
_entity_poly.entity_id
_entity_poly.type
_entity_poly.pdbx_seq_one_letter_code
_entity_poly.pdbx_strand_id
1 'polypeptide(L)'
;MAKEIKTIGVLTSGGDAPGMNPAIRAVVRTALAKGLKVKGILKGYNGLISDEIIDMDRHSVSDIIQRGGTILYTARSMEFMTQEGQEKAADTCRRHGIDGIVVIGGDGSFRGAQKLAAQGINTIGLPGTIDLDIACTDYTIGFDTAVNTAMEAIDKVRDTSTSHERCSIIEVMGRNAGYIALWCGIANGAEDILLPERYNNDEQELINHIIEGRKKGKKHHLIINAEGIGHSTGMARRIEAATGIETRATILGYMQRGGSPTCKDRVYASVMGAKAVDLLCEGKSNRVVAYKNGQFVDYDIDEALAMAKDIDDYEFMVSLMISK
;
A
#
# COMPACT_ATOMS: atom_id res chain seq x y z
N MET A 1 -25.96 26.52 3.09
CA MET A 1 -25.14 26.51 1.86
C MET A 1 -23.81 25.86 2.25
N ALA A 2 -23.30 24.86 1.48
CA ALA A 2 -21.98 24.32 1.72
C ALA A 2 -20.95 25.45 1.59
N LYS A 3 -19.94 25.47 2.48
CA LYS A 3 -18.87 26.48 2.43
C LYS A 3 -18.07 26.28 1.15
N GLU A 4 -17.87 27.35 0.39
CA GLU A 4 -17.06 27.34 -0.82
C GLU A 4 -15.61 26.94 -0.46
N ILE A 5 -15.05 25.95 -1.14
CA ILE A 5 -13.66 25.52 -0.98
C ILE A 5 -12.73 26.52 -1.68
N LYS A 6 -11.78 27.09 -0.96
CA LYS A 6 -10.76 28.04 -1.48
C LYS A 6 -9.33 27.51 -1.31
N THR A 7 -9.09 26.76 -0.26
CA THR A 7 -7.76 26.22 0.05
C THR A 7 -7.85 24.74 0.39
N ILE A 8 -7.05 23.91 -0.27
CA ILE A 8 -6.96 22.48 -0.04
C ILE A 8 -5.61 22.16 0.60
N GLY A 9 -5.65 21.34 1.67
CA GLY A 9 -4.48 20.69 2.22
C GLY A 9 -4.24 19.33 1.57
N VAL A 10 -2.98 18.89 1.48
CA VAL A 10 -2.63 17.54 1.07
C VAL A 10 -1.56 16.99 2.01
N LEU A 11 -1.72 15.75 2.46
CA LEU A 11 -0.77 15.02 3.30
C LEU A 11 -0.63 13.56 2.89
N THR A 12 0.51 12.98 3.26
CA THR A 12 0.74 11.53 3.23
C THR A 12 0.90 11.02 4.65
N SER A 13 0.31 9.87 4.97
CA SER A 13 0.28 9.31 6.32
C SER A 13 0.43 7.80 6.31
N GLY A 14 1.09 7.26 7.33
CA GLY A 14 1.35 5.83 7.44
C GLY A 14 2.65 5.40 6.77
N GLY A 15 2.68 4.22 6.17
CA GLY A 15 3.81 3.76 5.36
C GLY A 15 3.84 4.49 4.01
N ASP A 16 5.04 4.75 3.51
CA ASP A 16 5.19 5.26 2.16
C ASP A 16 4.90 4.18 1.11
N ALA A 17 4.43 4.63 -0.05
CA ALA A 17 4.14 3.76 -1.19
C ALA A 17 4.57 4.45 -2.49
N PRO A 18 5.17 3.72 -3.45
CA PRO A 18 5.53 4.29 -4.74
C PRO A 18 4.25 4.68 -5.50
N GLY A 19 4.12 5.96 -5.83
CA GLY A 19 2.89 6.55 -6.38
C GLY A 19 2.29 7.65 -5.50
N MET A 20 2.73 7.83 -4.27
CA MET A 20 2.31 8.96 -3.43
C MET A 20 2.68 10.31 -4.06
N ASN A 21 3.86 10.45 -4.66
CA ASN A 21 4.26 11.68 -5.37
C ASN A 21 3.36 11.97 -6.60
N PRO A 22 3.03 11.03 -7.49
CA PRO A 22 2.01 11.22 -8.51
C PRO A 22 0.66 11.70 -7.96
N ALA A 23 0.20 11.12 -6.83
CA ALA A 23 -1.05 11.53 -6.20
C ALA A 23 -0.99 12.98 -5.68
N ILE A 24 0.07 13.34 -4.94
CA ILE A 24 0.32 14.71 -4.49
C ILE A 24 0.32 15.68 -5.68
N ARG A 25 1.07 15.33 -6.73
CA ARG A 25 1.15 16.14 -7.96
C ARG A 25 -0.22 16.37 -8.59
N ALA A 26 -1.03 15.33 -8.67
CA ALA A 26 -2.38 15.42 -9.23
C ALA A 26 -3.30 16.32 -8.40
N VAL A 27 -3.30 16.15 -7.08
CA VAL A 27 -4.06 17.01 -6.16
C VAL A 27 -3.66 18.48 -6.35
N VAL A 28 -2.37 18.78 -6.27
CA VAL A 28 -1.85 20.15 -6.39
C VAL A 28 -2.22 20.76 -7.74
N ARG A 29 -1.93 20.09 -8.84
CA ARG A 29 -2.17 20.62 -10.18
C ARG A 29 -3.64 20.79 -10.51
N THR A 30 -4.50 19.86 -10.08
CA THR A 30 -5.95 19.94 -10.28
C THR A 30 -6.54 21.09 -9.46
N ALA A 31 -6.15 21.25 -8.20
CA ALA A 31 -6.59 22.33 -7.36
C ALA A 31 -6.20 23.71 -7.93
N LEU A 32 -4.94 23.87 -8.33
CA LEU A 32 -4.46 25.10 -8.97
C LEU A 32 -5.16 25.40 -10.31
N ALA A 33 -5.49 24.37 -11.10
CA ALA A 33 -6.24 24.53 -12.35
C ALA A 33 -7.68 25.04 -12.10
N LYS A 34 -8.25 24.74 -10.93
CA LYS A 34 -9.56 25.22 -10.47
C LYS A 34 -9.48 26.58 -9.72
N GLY A 35 -8.31 27.21 -9.65
CA GLY A 35 -8.11 28.49 -8.97
C GLY A 35 -8.01 28.40 -7.45
N LEU A 36 -7.83 27.19 -6.89
CA LEU A 36 -7.70 26.98 -5.46
C LEU A 36 -6.25 27.17 -5.00
N LYS A 37 -6.07 27.54 -3.73
CA LYS A 37 -4.76 27.50 -3.06
C LYS A 37 -4.49 26.10 -2.53
N VAL A 38 -3.20 25.73 -2.47
CA VAL A 38 -2.78 24.41 -1.97
C VAL A 38 -1.76 24.56 -0.87
N LYS A 39 -1.96 23.83 0.22
CA LYS A 39 -1.04 23.69 1.35
C LYS A 39 -0.56 22.25 1.43
N GLY A 40 0.76 22.06 1.40
CA GLY A 40 1.40 20.77 1.72
C GLY A 40 1.58 20.65 3.24
N ILE A 41 1.19 19.53 3.80
CA ILE A 41 1.33 19.23 5.22
C ILE A 41 2.44 18.20 5.35
N LEU A 42 3.55 18.57 5.97
CA LEU A 42 4.71 17.70 6.12
C LEU A 42 4.47 16.68 7.24
N LYS A 43 5.01 15.46 7.09
CA LYS A 43 4.94 14.39 8.10
C LYS A 43 3.50 14.00 8.53
N GLY A 44 2.52 14.16 7.64
CA GLY A 44 1.14 13.75 7.87
C GLY A 44 0.48 14.47 9.05
N TYR A 45 -0.23 13.73 9.91
CA TYR A 45 -0.93 14.30 11.05
C TYR A 45 -0.01 14.96 12.09
N ASN A 46 1.25 14.53 12.19
CA ASN A 46 2.22 15.22 13.05
C ASN A 46 2.43 16.66 12.60
N GLY A 47 2.53 16.89 11.29
CA GLY A 47 2.71 18.22 10.75
C GLY A 47 1.51 19.14 10.96
N LEU A 48 0.28 18.60 11.04
CA LEU A 48 -0.88 19.38 11.47
C LEU A 48 -0.75 19.82 12.93
N ILE A 49 -0.26 18.94 13.80
CA ILE A 49 -0.11 19.26 15.24
C ILE A 49 1.03 20.25 15.44
N SER A 50 2.16 20.08 14.76
CA SER A 50 3.37 20.91 14.90
C SER A 50 3.42 22.11 13.97
N ASP A 51 2.35 22.36 13.19
CA ASP A 51 2.24 23.50 12.26
C ASP A 51 3.29 23.50 11.14
N GLU A 52 3.67 22.31 10.67
CA GLU A 52 4.62 22.13 9.55
C GLU A 52 3.89 22.20 8.19
N ILE A 53 3.44 23.39 7.81
CA ILE A 53 2.65 23.67 6.61
C ILE A 53 3.46 24.49 5.61
N ILE A 54 3.42 24.11 4.34
CA ILE A 54 4.07 24.82 3.24
C ILE A 54 3.05 25.22 2.17
N ASP A 55 3.28 26.35 1.52
CA ASP A 55 2.55 26.72 0.32
C ASP A 55 3.02 25.89 -0.87
N MET A 56 2.09 25.43 -1.69
CA MET A 56 2.43 24.62 -2.87
C MET A 56 1.92 25.29 -4.15
N ASP A 57 2.80 25.34 -5.12
CA ASP A 57 2.56 25.81 -6.47
C ASP A 57 2.87 24.72 -7.53
N ARG A 58 2.86 25.09 -8.81
CA ARG A 58 3.18 24.16 -9.90
C ARG A 58 4.64 23.68 -9.88
N HIS A 59 5.55 24.49 -9.37
CA HIS A 59 6.98 24.17 -9.28
C HIS A 59 7.25 23.18 -8.14
N SER A 60 6.52 23.30 -7.04
CA SER A 60 6.62 22.40 -5.88
C SER A 60 6.42 20.92 -6.24
N VAL A 61 5.73 20.64 -7.34
CA VAL A 61 5.42 19.28 -7.80
C VAL A 61 5.97 18.99 -9.19
N SER A 62 6.98 19.75 -9.63
CA SER A 62 7.70 19.47 -10.88
C SER A 62 8.64 18.28 -10.68
N ASP A 63 8.74 17.45 -11.72
CA ASP A 63 9.68 16.30 -11.79
C ASP A 63 9.61 15.32 -10.62
N ILE A 64 8.40 15.15 -10.04
CA ILE A 64 8.17 14.18 -8.95
C ILE A 64 7.36 12.95 -9.37
N ILE A 65 6.72 12.95 -10.54
CA ILE A 65 5.82 11.87 -10.97
C ILE A 65 6.51 10.51 -11.07
N GLN A 66 7.80 10.51 -11.41
CA GLN A 66 8.62 9.31 -11.52
C GLN A 66 9.37 8.95 -10.22
N ARG A 67 9.29 9.78 -9.18
CA ARG A 67 10.04 9.60 -7.93
C ARG A 67 9.25 8.74 -6.94
N GLY A 68 9.92 7.74 -6.39
CA GLY A 68 9.43 6.99 -5.24
C GLY A 68 9.42 7.82 -3.94
N GLY A 69 8.92 7.21 -2.87
CA GLY A 69 8.71 7.89 -1.61
C GLY A 69 7.66 9.00 -1.68
N THR A 70 7.75 9.96 -0.78
CA THR A 70 6.83 11.11 -0.70
C THR A 70 7.59 12.40 -0.38
N ILE A 71 7.36 13.46 -1.16
CA ILE A 71 7.98 14.78 -0.92
C ILE A 71 7.44 15.48 0.34
N LEU A 72 6.26 15.07 0.83
CA LEU A 72 5.65 15.60 2.03
C LEU A 72 6.10 14.86 3.29
N TYR A 73 6.96 13.86 3.15
CA TYR A 73 7.32 12.95 4.23
C TYR A 73 6.10 12.25 4.83
N THR A 74 6.32 11.26 5.67
CA THR A 74 5.24 10.55 6.36
C THR A 74 5.68 10.18 7.77
N ALA A 75 4.74 10.13 8.70
CA ALA A 75 4.97 9.70 10.05
C ALA A 75 3.72 9.07 10.66
N ARG A 76 3.92 8.20 11.64
CA ARG A 76 2.86 7.77 12.55
C ARG A 76 2.73 8.81 13.66
N SER A 77 1.51 9.22 13.98
CA SER A 77 1.24 10.21 15.03
C SER A 77 0.48 9.58 16.20
N MET A 78 1.17 9.35 17.29
CA MET A 78 0.52 8.87 18.52
C MET A 78 -0.30 10.00 19.18
N GLU A 79 0.18 11.25 19.11
CA GLU A 79 -0.54 12.41 19.65
C GLU A 79 -1.88 12.62 18.95
N PHE A 80 -1.95 12.42 17.63
CA PHE A 80 -3.19 12.54 16.88
C PHE A 80 -4.26 11.48 17.26
N MET A 81 -3.87 10.40 17.92
CA MET A 81 -4.83 9.42 18.45
C MET A 81 -5.63 9.98 19.64
N THR A 82 -5.16 11.06 20.27
CA THR A 82 -5.86 11.74 21.37
C THR A 82 -6.81 12.82 20.83
N GLN A 83 -7.85 13.14 21.60
CA GLN A 83 -8.77 14.21 21.25
C GLN A 83 -8.05 15.57 21.19
N GLU A 84 -7.15 15.85 22.14
CA GLU A 84 -6.35 17.08 22.16
C GLU A 84 -5.50 17.25 20.88
N GLY A 85 -4.85 16.18 20.42
CA GLY A 85 -4.08 16.21 19.17
C GLY A 85 -4.97 16.44 17.94
N GLN A 86 -6.18 15.88 17.91
CA GLN A 86 -7.15 16.12 16.84
C GLN A 86 -7.65 17.58 16.83
N GLU A 87 -7.93 18.13 17.99
CA GLU A 87 -8.33 19.54 18.13
C GLU A 87 -7.21 20.50 17.68
N LYS A 88 -5.95 20.26 18.13
CA LYS A 88 -4.77 21.02 17.67
C LYS A 88 -4.63 20.98 16.15
N ALA A 89 -4.75 19.80 15.56
CA ALA A 89 -4.67 19.61 14.11
C ALA A 89 -5.78 20.38 13.37
N ALA A 90 -7.02 20.31 13.86
CA ALA A 90 -8.14 21.05 13.29
C ALA A 90 -7.97 22.57 13.43
N ASP A 91 -7.44 23.04 14.55
CA ASP A 91 -7.12 24.46 14.76
C ASP A 91 -6.04 24.96 13.81
N THR A 92 -5.01 24.13 13.54
CA THR A 92 -4.01 24.45 12.52
C THR A 92 -4.67 24.60 11.15
N CYS A 93 -5.59 23.71 10.77
CA CYS A 93 -6.35 23.84 9.52
C CYS A 93 -7.12 25.18 9.46
N ARG A 94 -7.80 25.56 10.55
CA ARG A 94 -8.55 26.82 10.64
C ARG A 94 -7.64 28.05 10.53
N ARG A 95 -6.48 28.04 11.23
CA ARG A 95 -5.49 29.14 11.19
C ARG A 95 -4.92 29.36 9.80
N HIS A 96 -4.66 28.28 9.06
CA HIS A 96 -4.16 28.33 7.69
C HIS A 96 -5.26 28.47 6.62
N GLY A 97 -6.53 28.55 7.03
CA GLY A 97 -7.68 28.67 6.14
C GLY A 97 -7.90 27.46 5.24
N ILE A 98 -7.46 26.28 5.68
CA ILE A 98 -7.64 25.01 4.94
C ILE A 98 -9.11 24.57 5.07
N ASP A 99 -9.83 24.54 3.95
CA ASP A 99 -11.26 24.18 3.90
C ASP A 99 -11.48 22.68 3.75
N GLY A 100 -10.50 21.97 3.17
CA GLY A 100 -10.54 20.52 3.01
C GLY A 100 -9.17 19.93 2.83
N ILE A 101 -9.01 18.65 3.17
CA ILE A 101 -7.74 17.92 3.12
C ILE A 101 -7.88 16.64 2.32
N VAL A 102 -6.93 16.42 1.40
CA VAL A 102 -6.71 15.11 0.78
C VAL A 102 -5.68 14.34 1.60
N VAL A 103 -6.08 13.17 2.10
CA VAL A 103 -5.27 12.27 2.93
C VAL A 103 -4.87 11.06 2.11
N ILE A 104 -3.57 10.91 1.83
CA ILE A 104 -3.03 9.78 1.07
C ILE A 104 -2.42 8.77 2.04
N GLY A 105 -2.98 7.57 2.12
CA GLY A 105 -2.49 6.53 3.03
C GLY A 105 -3.43 5.32 3.13
N GLY A 106 -3.23 4.47 4.12
CA GLY A 106 -4.03 3.28 4.38
C GLY A 106 -5.17 3.51 5.38
N ASP A 107 -5.79 2.43 5.87
CA ASP A 107 -6.93 2.44 6.80
C ASP A 107 -6.72 3.31 8.04
N GLY A 108 -5.53 3.23 8.65
CA GLY A 108 -5.20 4.08 9.80
C GLY A 108 -5.27 5.58 9.47
N SER A 109 -4.88 5.96 8.25
CA SER A 109 -4.94 7.33 7.77
C SER A 109 -6.38 7.77 7.50
N PHE A 110 -7.24 6.85 7.04
CA PHE A 110 -8.68 7.12 6.85
C PHE A 110 -9.42 7.29 8.18
N ARG A 111 -9.07 6.50 9.21
CA ARG A 111 -9.58 6.74 10.57
C ARG A 111 -9.18 8.12 11.10
N GLY A 112 -7.97 8.58 10.75
CA GLY A 112 -7.53 9.94 11.05
C GLY A 112 -8.33 10.99 10.27
N ALA A 113 -8.60 10.77 8.99
CA ALA A 113 -9.43 11.66 8.16
C ALA A 113 -10.86 11.77 8.71
N GLN A 114 -11.47 10.66 9.15
CA GLN A 114 -12.75 10.61 9.83
C GLN A 114 -12.77 11.51 11.09
N LYS A 115 -11.70 11.46 11.91
CA LYS A 115 -11.59 12.29 13.10
C LYS A 115 -11.50 13.79 12.78
N LEU A 116 -10.77 14.17 11.71
CA LEU A 116 -10.75 15.56 11.23
C LEU A 116 -12.11 15.98 10.66
N ALA A 117 -12.80 15.10 9.95
CA ALA A 117 -14.15 15.37 9.45
C ALA A 117 -15.12 15.66 10.60
N ALA A 118 -15.03 14.91 11.69
CA ALA A 118 -15.81 15.16 12.91
C ALA A 118 -15.49 16.50 13.57
N GLN A 119 -14.30 17.09 13.34
CA GLN A 119 -13.92 18.44 13.78
C GLN A 119 -14.32 19.54 12.78
N GLY A 120 -15.07 19.19 11.72
CA GLY A 120 -15.58 20.14 10.71
C GLY A 120 -14.59 20.47 9.59
N ILE A 121 -13.54 19.69 9.39
CA ILE A 121 -12.61 19.80 8.26
C ILE A 121 -13.01 18.79 7.19
N ASN A 122 -13.32 19.23 5.97
CA ASN A 122 -13.66 18.31 4.89
C ASN A 122 -12.47 17.39 4.56
N THR A 123 -12.71 16.09 4.41
CA THR A 123 -11.63 15.12 4.14
C THR A 123 -11.98 14.17 3.01
N ILE A 124 -11.00 13.90 2.14
CA ILE A 124 -11.07 12.86 1.12
C ILE A 124 -9.83 11.98 1.24
N GLY A 125 -10.02 10.68 1.41
CA GLY A 125 -8.96 9.68 1.45
C GLY A 125 -8.57 9.17 0.06
N LEU A 126 -7.27 8.91 -0.14
CA LEU A 126 -6.74 8.17 -1.30
C LEU A 126 -6.00 6.93 -0.82
N PRO A 127 -6.27 5.74 -1.38
CA PRO A 127 -5.70 4.48 -0.93
C PRO A 127 -4.22 4.36 -1.34
N GLY A 128 -3.31 4.85 -0.49
CA GLY A 128 -1.86 4.82 -0.67
C GLY A 128 -1.21 3.79 0.25
N THR A 129 -1.11 2.54 -0.21
CA THR A 129 -0.46 1.42 0.47
C THR A 129 -0.08 0.35 -0.55
N ILE A 130 1.03 -0.36 -0.32
CA ILE A 130 1.42 -1.50 -1.14
C ILE A 130 0.64 -2.77 -0.82
N ASP A 131 -0.06 -2.85 0.32
CA ASP A 131 -0.58 -4.09 0.89
C ASP A 131 -1.86 -4.60 0.21
N LEU A 132 -2.58 -3.74 -0.55
CA LEU A 132 -3.88 -4.02 -1.18
C LEU A 132 -4.98 -4.45 -0.18
N ASP A 133 -4.80 -4.14 1.09
CA ASP A 133 -5.63 -4.56 2.23
C ASP A 133 -6.85 -3.66 2.50
N ILE A 134 -7.06 -2.60 1.71
CA ILE A 134 -8.20 -1.70 1.83
C ILE A 134 -9.42 -2.30 1.13
N ALA A 135 -10.44 -2.67 1.90
CA ALA A 135 -11.55 -3.51 1.43
C ALA A 135 -12.45 -2.86 0.37
N CYS A 136 -12.64 -1.54 0.42
CA CYS A 136 -13.53 -0.82 -0.50
C CYS A 136 -12.96 -0.68 -1.93
N THR A 137 -11.71 -1.05 -2.16
CA THR A 137 -11.04 -0.84 -3.44
C THR A 137 -10.37 -2.11 -3.97
N ASP A 138 -10.37 -2.27 -5.28
CA ASP A 138 -9.66 -3.34 -5.98
C ASP A 138 -8.21 -2.95 -6.30
N TYR A 139 -7.82 -1.71 -6.01
CA TYR A 139 -6.48 -1.21 -6.27
C TYR A 139 -6.02 -0.19 -5.24
N THR A 140 -4.80 -0.34 -4.75
CA THR A 140 -4.12 0.64 -3.89
C THR A 140 -2.86 1.17 -4.57
N ILE A 141 -2.61 2.47 -4.42
CA ILE A 141 -1.44 3.16 -5.01
C ILE A 141 -0.17 2.59 -4.39
N GLY A 142 0.70 2.02 -5.21
CA GLY A 142 1.97 1.41 -4.83
C GLY A 142 1.99 -0.12 -4.92
N PHE A 143 0.84 -0.79 -4.99
CA PHE A 143 0.76 -2.25 -5.06
C PHE A 143 1.46 -2.81 -6.31
N ASP A 144 1.14 -2.29 -7.49
CA ASP A 144 1.72 -2.76 -8.76
C ASP A 144 3.25 -2.61 -8.77
N THR A 145 3.77 -1.50 -8.28
CA THR A 145 5.22 -1.28 -8.17
C THR A 145 5.86 -2.25 -7.18
N ALA A 146 5.23 -2.48 -6.03
CA ALA A 146 5.75 -3.39 -5.02
C ALA A 146 5.83 -4.84 -5.53
N VAL A 147 4.79 -5.29 -6.25
CA VAL A 147 4.78 -6.64 -6.89
C VAL A 147 5.86 -6.73 -7.96
N ASN A 148 6.00 -5.74 -8.84
CA ASN A 148 7.05 -5.76 -9.88
C ASN A 148 8.46 -5.75 -9.28
N THR A 149 8.70 -4.98 -8.22
CA THR A 149 9.99 -4.99 -7.50
C THR A 149 10.28 -6.35 -6.87
N ALA A 150 9.28 -6.96 -6.25
CA ALA A 150 9.42 -8.30 -5.68
C ALA A 150 9.65 -9.35 -6.75
N MET A 151 8.89 -9.33 -7.85
CA MET A 151 9.03 -10.24 -8.99
C MET A 151 10.46 -10.21 -9.56
N GLU A 152 11.01 -9.02 -9.81
CA GLU A 152 12.40 -8.86 -10.29
C GLU A 152 13.43 -9.44 -9.30
N ALA A 153 13.23 -9.26 -8.00
CA ALA A 153 14.10 -9.83 -6.98
C ALA A 153 13.98 -11.36 -6.91
N ILE A 154 12.77 -11.89 -7.02
CA ILE A 154 12.49 -13.33 -7.01
C ILE A 154 13.15 -14.01 -8.21
N ASP A 155 13.09 -13.43 -9.41
CA ASP A 155 13.75 -13.98 -10.59
C ASP A 155 15.27 -14.11 -10.38
N LYS A 156 15.91 -13.11 -9.80
CA LYS A 156 17.35 -13.14 -9.48
C LYS A 156 17.69 -14.22 -8.46
N VAL A 157 16.83 -14.42 -7.44
CA VAL A 157 17.02 -15.48 -6.44
C VAL A 157 16.79 -16.86 -7.07
N ARG A 158 15.82 -16.99 -7.98
CA ARG A 158 15.56 -18.24 -8.70
C ARG A 158 16.77 -18.71 -9.51
N ASP A 159 17.44 -17.80 -10.23
CA ASP A 159 18.64 -18.14 -11.02
C ASP A 159 19.70 -18.81 -10.16
N THR A 160 20.00 -18.25 -9.00
CA THR A 160 20.97 -18.84 -8.08
C THR A 160 20.45 -20.12 -7.41
N SER A 161 19.16 -20.18 -7.06
CA SER A 161 18.51 -21.39 -6.52
C SER A 161 18.61 -22.56 -7.47
N THR A 162 18.34 -22.33 -8.74
CA THR A 162 18.43 -23.35 -9.81
C THR A 162 19.88 -23.82 -9.98
N SER A 163 20.84 -22.91 -9.99
CA SER A 163 22.27 -23.23 -10.16
C SER A 163 22.84 -24.10 -9.05
N HIS A 164 22.27 -24.01 -7.83
CA HIS A 164 22.74 -24.74 -6.65
C HIS A 164 21.80 -25.86 -6.19
N GLU A 165 20.71 -26.09 -6.92
CA GLU A 165 19.68 -27.09 -6.59
C GLU A 165 19.10 -26.92 -5.16
N ARG A 166 18.85 -25.67 -4.74
CA ARG A 166 18.40 -25.26 -3.40
C ARG A 166 16.89 -25.08 -3.29
N CYS A 167 16.39 -25.08 -2.06
CA CYS A 167 15.11 -24.51 -1.71
C CYS A 167 15.30 -23.05 -1.30
N SER A 168 14.47 -22.13 -1.82
CA SER A 168 14.48 -20.73 -1.47
C SER A 168 13.14 -20.28 -0.93
N ILE A 169 13.15 -19.65 0.24
CA ILE A 169 11.99 -18.99 0.84
C ILE A 169 12.18 -17.51 0.66
N ILE A 170 11.24 -16.85 -0.04
CA ILE A 170 11.29 -15.41 -0.24
C ILE A 170 10.13 -14.78 0.54
N GLU A 171 10.50 -13.99 1.56
CA GLU A 171 9.53 -13.25 2.35
C GLU A 171 9.25 -11.91 1.68
N VAL A 172 7.96 -11.68 1.41
CA VAL A 172 7.44 -10.45 0.81
C VAL A 172 6.59 -9.69 1.80
N MET A 173 6.54 -8.37 1.67
CA MET A 173 5.68 -7.50 2.45
C MET A 173 4.19 -7.77 2.17
N GLY A 174 3.31 -7.08 2.83
CA GLY A 174 1.85 -7.19 2.72
C GLY A 174 1.17 -7.09 4.09
N ARG A 175 1.95 -6.88 5.17
CA ARG A 175 1.48 -6.80 6.54
C ARG A 175 0.71 -8.07 6.94
N ASN A 176 -0.60 -8.00 7.14
CA ASN A 176 -1.45 -9.15 7.49
C ASN A 176 -2.19 -9.71 6.28
N ALA A 177 -1.90 -9.24 5.06
CA ALA A 177 -2.56 -9.62 3.83
C ALA A 177 -1.60 -10.34 2.87
N GLY A 178 -2.08 -11.38 2.21
CA GLY A 178 -1.32 -12.23 1.32
C GLY A 178 -1.33 -11.81 -0.15
N TYR A 179 -1.88 -10.65 -0.52
CA TYR A 179 -2.04 -10.26 -1.93
C TYR A 179 -0.72 -10.14 -2.70
N ILE A 180 0.32 -9.52 -2.10
CA ILE A 180 1.64 -9.45 -2.73
C ILE A 180 2.22 -10.85 -2.90
N ALA A 181 2.13 -11.69 -1.87
CA ALA A 181 2.65 -13.06 -1.92
C ALA A 181 1.93 -13.89 -2.99
N LEU A 182 0.61 -13.80 -3.09
CA LEU A 182 -0.17 -14.50 -4.10
C LEU A 182 0.23 -14.08 -5.52
N TRP A 183 0.26 -12.78 -5.78
CA TRP A 183 0.60 -12.26 -7.11
C TRP A 183 2.05 -12.59 -7.49
N CYS A 184 3.00 -12.42 -6.58
CA CYS A 184 4.39 -12.82 -6.82
C CYS A 184 4.52 -14.32 -7.04
N GLY A 185 3.80 -15.14 -6.27
CA GLY A 185 3.82 -16.58 -6.41
C GLY A 185 3.30 -17.05 -7.76
N ILE A 186 2.16 -16.52 -8.21
CA ILE A 186 1.60 -16.82 -9.53
C ILE A 186 2.54 -16.33 -10.64
N ALA A 187 3.00 -15.07 -10.56
CA ALA A 187 3.82 -14.46 -11.60
C ALA A 187 5.18 -15.15 -11.77
N ASN A 188 5.77 -15.64 -10.69
CA ASN A 188 7.05 -16.35 -10.73
C ASN A 188 6.88 -17.88 -10.75
N GLY A 189 5.67 -18.45 -10.74
CA GLY A 189 5.44 -19.90 -10.73
C GLY A 189 6.09 -20.57 -9.52
N ALA A 190 5.83 -20.04 -8.32
CA ALA A 190 6.32 -20.64 -7.08
C ALA A 190 5.66 -21.99 -6.83
N GLU A 191 6.40 -22.94 -6.24
CA GLU A 191 5.86 -24.23 -5.87
C GLU A 191 4.92 -24.16 -4.68
N ASP A 192 5.20 -23.25 -3.71
CA ASP A 192 4.34 -22.99 -2.57
C ASP A 192 4.21 -21.50 -2.30
N ILE A 193 2.99 -21.10 -1.91
CA ILE A 193 2.66 -19.72 -1.57
C ILE A 193 1.97 -19.74 -0.21
N LEU A 194 2.60 -19.13 0.79
CA LEU A 194 2.09 -19.11 2.15
C LEU A 194 1.39 -17.76 2.40
N LEU A 195 0.08 -17.81 2.60
CA LEU A 195 -0.80 -16.64 2.80
C LEU A 195 -1.36 -16.65 4.21
N PRO A 196 -1.35 -15.54 4.95
CA PRO A 196 -1.92 -15.48 6.30
C PRO A 196 -3.38 -15.94 6.36
N GLU A 197 -4.15 -15.68 5.30
CA GLU A 197 -5.58 -16.00 5.20
C GLU A 197 -5.85 -17.50 5.00
N ARG A 198 -4.86 -18.28 4.54
CA ARG A 198 -5.04 -19.69 4.13
C ARG A 198 -4.07 -20.66 4.82
N TYR A 199 -3.02 -20.15 5.47
CA TYR A 199 -1.98 -20.99 6.07
C TYR A 199 -2.45 -21.55 7.42
N ASN A 200 -2.44 -22.89 7.52
CA ASN A 200 -2.86 -23.62 8.72
C ASN A 200 -1.72 -23.91 9.70
N ASN A 201 -0.52 -23.33 9.49
CA ASN A 201 0.72 -23.62 10.22
C ASN A 201 1.23 -25.06 10.11
N ASP A 202 0.86 -25.78 9.05
CA ASP A 202 1.34 -27.14 8.78
C ASP A 202 2.61 -27.13 7.92
N GLU A 203 3.78 -26.99 8.56
CA GLU A 203 5.06 -27.12 7.88
C GLU A 203 5.32 -28.54 7.36
N GLN A 204 4.65 -29.56 7.88
CA GLN A 204 4.84 -30.93 7.44
C GLN A 204 4.31 -31.16 6.02
N GLU A 205 3.19 -30.52 5.69
CA GLU A 205 2.65 -30.54 4.32
C GLU A 205 3.67 -29.94 3.34
N LEU A 206 4.24 -28.78 3.67
CA LEU A 206 5.27 -28.11 2.89
C LEU A 206 6.51 -28.98 2.70
N ILE A 207 7.01 -29.62 3.79
CA ILE A 207 8.15 -30.54 3.74
C ILE A 207 7.84 -31.73 2.82
N ASN A 208 6.64 -32.29 2.89
CA ASN A 208 6.21 -33.39 2.04
C ASN A 208 6.20 -33.00 0.56
N HIS A 209 5.69 -31.79 0.21
CA HIS A 209 5.70 -31.26 -1.16
C HIS A 209 7.14 -31.14 -1.71
N ILE A 210 8.06 -30.63 -0.90
CA ILE A 210 9.48 -30.51 -1.29
C ILE A 210 10.09 -31.89 -1.57
N ILE A 211 9.87 -32.86 -0.67
CA ILE A 211 10.39 -34.23 -0.82
C ILE A 211 9.80 -34.92 -2.06
N GLU A 212 8.50 -34.78 -2.30
CA GLU A 212 7.83 -35.35 -3.47
C GLU A 212 8.30 -34.69 -4.77
N GLY A 213 8.44 -33.36 -4.77
CA GLY A 213 9.02 -32.63 -5.90
C GLY A 213 10.43 -33.15 -6.26
N ARG A 214 11.28 -33.36 -5.26
CA ARG A 214 12.61 -33.91 -5.45
C ARG A 214 12.60 -35.34 -6.03
N LYS A 215 11.68 -36.21 -5.54
CA LYS A 215 11.47 -37.53 -6.09
C LYS A 215 11.04 -37.52 -7.55
N LYS A 216 10.28 -36.53 -7.97
CA LYS A 216 9.83 -36.31 -9.36
C LYS A 216 10.90 -35.63 -10.24
N GLY A 217 12.10 -35.35 -9.70
CA GLY A 217 13.23 -34.77 -10.44
C GLY A 217 13.30 -33.24 -10.41
N LYS A 218 12.46 -32.54 -9.61
CA LYS A 218 12.62 -31.09 -9.39
C LYS A 218 13.97 -30.82 -8.71
N LYS A 219 14.71 -29.87 -9.23
CA LYS A 219 16.07 -29.55 -8.75
C LYS A 219 16.09 -28.37 -7.78
N HIS A 220 15.14 -27.48 -7.86
CA HIS A 220 14.96 -26.34 -6.95
C HIS A 220 13.53 -26.27 -6.46
N HIS A 221 13.30 -25.53 -5.38
CA HIS A 221 11.97 -25.30 -4.83
C HIS A 221 11.87 -23.83 -4.38
N LEU A 222 10.84 -23.14 -4.84
CA LEU A 222 10.60 -21.74 -4.53
C LEU A 222 9.34 -21.58 -3.69
N ILE A 223 9.49 -20.97 -2.52
CA ILE A 223 8.41 -20.69 -1.59
C ILE A 223 8.28 -19.18 -1.45
N ILE A 224 7.10 -18.64 -1.71
CA ILE A 224 6.79 -17.25 -1.40
C ILE A 224 6.06 -17.19 -0.07
N ASN A 225 6.63 -16.50 0.90
CA ASN A 225 6.09 -16.37 2.24
C ASN A 225 5.64 -14.93 2.51
N ALA A 226 4.38 -14.72 2.89
CA ALA A 226 3.91 -13.41 3.31
C ALA A 226 4.50 -13.04 4.69
N GLU A 227 4.91 -11.77 4.88
CA GLU A 227 5.47 -11.30 6.17
C GLU A 227 4.51 -11.48 7.35
N GLY A 228 3.20 -11.54 7.09
CA GLY A 228 2.18 -11.80 8.11
C GLY A 228 2.29 -13.18 8.77
N ILE A 229 2.89 -14.16 8.08
CA ILE A 229 3.28 -15.45 8.64
C ILE A 229 4.67 -15.31 9.29
N GLY A 230 5.61 -14.64 8.61
CA GLY A 230 6.95 -14.38 9.10
C GLY A 230 7.79 -15.64 9.28
N HIS A 231 8.76 -15.57 10.19
CA HIS A 231 9.63 -16.69 10.61
C HIS A 231 10.42 -17.39 9.51
N SER A 232 10.58 -16.80 8.32
CA SER A 232 11.20 -17.40 7.14
C SER A 232 12.59 -17.99 7.40
N THR A 233 13.43 -17.30 8.18
CA THR A 233 14.76 -17.82 8.54
C THR A 233 14.70 -19.09 9.42
N GLY A 234 13.74 -19.13 10.36
CA GLY A 234 13.52 -20.32 11.20
C GLY A 234 12.94 -21.47 10.39
N MET A 235 11.98 -21.19 9.52
CA MET A 235 11.36 -22.13 8.59
C MET A 235 12.43 -22.76 7.67
N ALA A 236 13.32 -21.96 7.09
CA ALA A 236 14.41 -22.47 6.24
C ALA A 236 15.29 -23.49 6.96
N ARG A 237 15.67 -23.23 8.22
CA ARG A 237 16.46 -24.16 9.03
C ARG A 237 15.73 -25.48 9.31
N ARG A 238 14.43 -25.41 9.60
CA ARG A 238 13.62 -26.63 9.86
C ARG A 238 13.41 -27.45 8.61
N ILE A 239 13.16 -26.83 7.47
CA ILE A 239 13.04 -27.50 6.18
C ILE A 239 14.37 -28.17 5.80
N GLU A 240 15.50 -27.47 5.92
CA GLU A 240 16.82 -28.03 5.65
C GLU A 240 17.11 -29.24 6.54
N ALA A 241 16.83 -29.18 7.84
CA ALA A 241 16.99 -30.25 8.78
C ALA A 241 16.13 -31.49 8.45
N ALA A 242 14.89 -31.26 7.99
CA ALA A 242 13.94 -32.33 7.68
C ALA A 242 14.16 -32.98 6.31
N THR A 243 14.65 -32.23 5.33
CA THR A 243 14.76 -32.68 3.92
C THR A 243 16.20 -33.00 3.50
N GLY A 244 17.19 -32.47 4.21
CA GLY A 244 18.59 -32.49 3.78
C GLY A 244 18.90 -31.59 2.57
N ILE A 245 17.92 -30.77 2.12
CA ILE A 245 18.09 -29.84 1.00
C ILE A 245 18.49 -28.47 1.54
N GLU A 246 19.62 -27.95 1.04
CA GLU A 246 20.06 -26.61 1.42
C GLU A 246 18.95 -25.59 1.19
N THR A 247 18.50 -24.92 2.26
CA THR A 247 17.37 -24.00 2.23
C THR A 247 17.79 -22.62 2.71
N ARG A 248 17.46 -21.58 1.93
CA ARG A 248 17.83 -20.19 2.23
C ARG A 248 16.59 -19.32 2.27
N ALA A 249 16.54 -18.40 3.25
CA ALA A 249 15.52 -17.36 3.32
C ALA A 249 16.09 -16.03 2.83
N THR A 250 15.31 -15.34 2.01
CA THR A 250 15.56 -13.97 1.56
C THR A 250 14.38 -13.10 1.94
N ILE A 251 14.61 -12.09 2.77
CA ILE A 251 13.57 -11.16 3.21
C ILE A 251 13.72 -9.88 2.40
N LEU A 252 12.74 -9.57 1.53
CA LEU A 252 12.82 -8.40 0.64
C LEU A 252 12.61 -7.09 1.39
N GLY A 253 11.68 -7.05 2.34
CA GLY A 253 11.45 -5.90 3.20
C GLY A 253 11.21 -4.60 2.43
N TYR A 254 11.79 -3.51 2.91
CA TYR A 254 11.54 -2.14 2.41
C TYR A 254 11.91 -1.86 0.96
N MET A 255 12.64 -2.75 0.28
CA MET A 255 12.85 -2.61 -1.18
C MET A 255 11.53 -2.48 -1.94
N GLN A 256 10.47 -3.15 -1.45
CA GLN A 256 9.14 -3.14 -2.06
C GLN A 256 8.39 -1.81 -1.89
N ARG A 257 8.80 -0.94 -0.97
CA ARG A 257 8.22 0.41 -0.79
C ARG A 257 8.89 1.47 -1.64
N GLY A 258 10.09 1.19 -2.13
CA GLY A 258 10.90 2.12 -2.91
C GLY A 258 10.74 1.96 -4.40
N GLY A 259 11.50 2.76 -5.12
CA GLY A 259 11.60 2.71 -6.56
C GLY A 259 10.65 3.66 -7.30
N SER A 260 10.86 3.72 -8.60
CA SER A 260 10.05 4.54 -9.50
C SER A 260 8.69 3.89 -9.71
N PRO A 261 7.56 4.60 -9.48
CA PRO A 261 6.23 4.01 -9.64
C PRO A 261 6.00 3.56 -11.08
N THR A 262 5.36 2.41 -11.25
CA THR A 262 4.97 1.88 -12.56
C THR A 262 3.99 2.81 -13.28
N CYS A 263 3.77 2.58 -14.57
CA CYS A 263 2.78 3.32 -15.34
C CYS A 263 1.40 3.26 -14.67
N LYS A 264 0.99 2.09 -14.19
CA LYS A 264 -0.32 1.88 -13.56
C LYS A 264 -0.45 2.69 -12.27
N ASP A 265 0.55 2.65 -11.39
CA ASP A 265 0.56 3.45 -10.16
C ASP A 265 0.52 4.96 -10.45
N ARG A 266 1.28 5.43 -11.45
CA ARG A 266 1.25 6.86 -11.83
C ARG A 266 -0.12 7.30 -12.35
N VAL A 267 -0.73 6.50 -13.22
CA VAL A 267 -2.04 6.83 -13.82
C VAL A 267 -3.13 6.80 -12.77
N TYR A 268 -3.22 5.72 -11.97
CA TYR A 268 -4.28 5.57 -10.96
C TYR A 268 -4.15 6.61 -9.86
N ALA A 269 -2.94 6.86 -9.37
CA ALA A 269 -2.68 7.93 -8.41
C ALA A 269 -3.09 9.31 -8.95
N SER A 270 -2.81 9.58 -10.23
CA SER A 270 -3.16 10.85 -10.86
C SER A 270 -4.67 11.02 -11.01
N VAL A 271 -5.39 9.98 -11.45
CA VAL A 271 -6.86 10.03 -11.60
C VAL A 271 -7.54 10.15 -10.23
N MET A 272 -7.10 9.35 -9.24
CA MET A 272 -7.65 9.41 -7.89
C MET A 272 -7.40 10.78 -7.24
N GLY A 273 -6.20 11.36 -7.42
CA GLY A 273 -5.86 12.67 -6.92
C GLY A 273 -6.74 13.79 -7.52
N ALA A 274 -6.99 13.75 -8.83
CA ALA A 274 -7.90 14.68 -9.48
C ALA A 274 -9.35 14.53 -8.97
N LYS A 275 -9.85 13.28 -8.88
CA LYS A 275 -11.19 12.99 -8.36
C LYS A 275 -11.38 13.48 -6.92
N ALA A 276 -10.35 13.36 -6.06
CA ALA A 276 -10.42 13.86 -4.69
C ALA A 276 -10.67 15.39 -4.63
N VAL A 277 -10.01 16.14 -5.51
CA VAL A 277 -10.24 17.60 -5.63
C VAL A 277 -11.63 17.89 -6.12
N ASP A 278 -12.14 17.14 -7.12
CA ASP A 278 -13.51 17.30 -7.61
C ASP A 278 -14.52 17.08 -6.49
N LEU A 279 -14.40 16.02 -5.71
CA LEU A 279 -15.27 15.71 -4.57
C LEU A 279 -15.28 16.84 -3.52
N LEU A 280 -14.11 17.40 -3.18
CA LEU A 280 -14.03 18.55 -2.28
C LEU A 280 -14.77 19.77 -2.86
N CYS A 281 -14.60 20.07 -4.16
CA CYS A 281 -15.29 21.18 -4.83
C CYS A 281 -16.82 20.97 -4.90
N GLU A 282 -17.27 19.70 -4.93
CA GLU A 282 -18.68 19.33 -4.84
C GLU A 282 -19.24 19.47 -3.41
N GLY A 283 -18.41 19.84 -2.43
CA GLY A 283 -18.79 19.96 -1.02
C GLY A 283 -18.90 18.62 -0.31
N LYS A 284 -18.35 17.53 -0.88
CA LYS A 284 -18.28 16.22 -0.23
C LYS A 284 -17.20 16.17 0.83
N SER A 285 -17.46 15.44 1.88
CA SER A 285 -16.54 15.21 3.00
C SER A 285 -16.69 13.79 3.52
N ASN A 286 -15.71 13.34 4.31
CA ASN A 286 -15.68 12.00 4.90
C ASN A 286 -15.79 10.90 3.83
N ARG A 287 -15.07 11.08 2.68
CA ARG A 287 -15.11 10.14 1.56
C ARG A 287 -13.73 9.54 1.31
N VAL A 288 -13.70 8.34 0.75
CA VAL A 288 -12.50 7.71 0.19
C VAL A 288 -12.71 7.44 -1.29
N VAL A 289 -11.74 7.80 -2.12
CA VAL A 289 -11.73 7.44 -3.54
C VAL A 289 -11.27 5.99 -3.65
N ALA A 290 -11.95 5.21 -4.46
CA ALA A 290 -11.67 3.82 -4.71
C ALA A 290 -11.67 3.50 -6.21
N TYR A 291 -11.03 2.41 -6.60
CA TYR A 291 -11.18 1.79 -7.90
C TYR A 291 -11.93 0.46 -7.72
N LYS A 292 -13.11 0.36 -8.30
CA LYS A 292 -13.98 -0.80 -8.12
C LYS A 292 -14.66 -1.16 -9.43
N ASN A 293 -14.60 -2.43 -9.83
CA ASN A 293 -15.24 -2.94 -11.06
C ASN A 293 -14.90 -2.10 -12.32
N GLY A 294 -13.64 -1.72 -12.50
CA GLY A 294 -13.19 -0.96 -13.67
C GLY A 294 -13.45 0.55 -13.60
N GLN A 295 -13.99 1.09 -12.51
CA GLN A 295 -14.38 2.49 -12.36
C GLN A 295 -13.76 3.16 -11.13
N PHE A 296 -13.48 4.45 -11.23
CA PHE A 296 -13.12 5.26 -10.08
C PHE A 296 -14.40 5.79 -9.41
N VAL A 297 -14.65 5.30 -8.21
CA VAL A 297 -15.83 5.60 -7.38
C VAL A 297 -15.41 6.27 -6.08
N ASP A 298 -16.37 6.63 -5.23
CA ASP A 298 -16.10 7.08 -3.87
C ASP A 298 -17.11 6.47 -2.89
N TYR A 299 -16.63 6.17 -1.68
CA TYR A 299 -17.43 5.66 -0.58
C TYR A 299 -17.35 6.60 0.62
N ASP A 300 -18.34 6.56 1.48
CA ASP A 300 -18.20 7.10 2.83
C ASP A 300 -17.08 6.37 3.58
N ILE A 301 -16.30 7.11 4.38
CA ILE A 301 -15.17 6.49 5.10
C ILE A 301 -15.67 5.43 6.11
N ASP A 302 -16.79 5.68 6.77
CA ASP A 302 -17.36 4.74 7.74
C ASP A 302 -17.80 3.45 7.06
N GLU A 303 -18.48 3.56 5.91
CA GLU A 303 -18.86 2.41 5.08
C GLU A 303 -17.60 1.66 4.58
N ALA A 304 -16.62 2.38 4.05
CA ALA A 304 -15.39 1.81 3.52
C ALA A 304 -14.61 1.01 4.57
N LEU A 305 -14.51 1.54 5.80
CA LEU A 305 -13.81 0.90 6.92
C LEU A 305 -14.58 -0.28 7.51
N ALA A 306 -15.89 -0.40 7.26
CA ALA A 306 -16.73 -1.52 7.69
C ALA A 306 -16.75 -2.68 6.67
N MET A 307 -16.27 -2.47 5.44
CA MET A 307 -16.17 -3.52 4.43
C MET A 307 -15.13 -4.57 4.81
N ALA A 308 -15.33 -5.79 4.33
CA ALA A 308 -14.36 -6.88 4.42
C ALA A 308 -13.88 -7.27 3.01
N LYS A 309 -12.65 -7.72 2.93
CA LYS A 309 -12.02 -8.23 1.70
C LYS A 309 -11.25 -9.50 2.04
N ASP A 310 -11.32 -10.48 1.20
CA ASP A 310 -10.58 -11.72 1.31
C ASP A 310 -9.84 -11.99 0.00
N ILE A 311 -8.90 -12.92 0.04
CA ILE A 311 -8.19 -13.43 -1.13
C ILE A 311 -9.21 -14.04 -2.10
N ASP A 312 -9.05 -13.75 -3.38
CA ASP A 312 -9.87 -14.34 -4.43
C ASP A 312 -9.62 -15.86 -4.49
N ASP A 313 -10.70 -16.64 -4.29
CA ASP A 313 -10.62 -18.09 -4.25
C ASP A 313 -10.18 -18.69 -5.60
N TYR A 314 -10.53 -18.05 -6.73
CA TYR A 314 -10.13 -18.52 -8.04
C TYR A 314 -8.64 -18.26 -8.31
N GLU A 315 -8.13 -17.07 -7.99
CA GLU A 315 -6.69 -16.77 -8.08
C GLU A 315 -5.89 -17.73 -7.19
N PHE A 316 -6.36 -17.99 -5.96
CA PHE A 316 -5.72 -18.96 -5.08
C PHE A 316 -5.77 -20.39 -5.64
N MET A 317 -6.90 -20.83 -6.17
CA MET A 317 -7.01 -22.14 -6.84
C MET A 317 -6.08 -22.25 -8.05
N VAL A 318 -5.97 -21.20 -8.86
CA VAL A 318 -5.04 -21.15 -10.00
C VAL A 318 -3.61 -21.33 -9.50
N SER A 319 -3.21 -20.65 -8.42
CA SER A 319 -1.85 -20.80 -7.88
C SER A 319 -1.52 -22.25 -7.51
N LEU A 320 -2.46 -22.97 -6.89
CA LEU A 320 -2.30 -24.40 -6.55
C LEU A 320 -2.25 -25.33 -7.78
N MET A 321 -2.97 -24.97 -8.84
CA MET A 321 -2.99 -25.79 -10.07
C MET A 321 -1.71 -25.67 -10.89
N ILE A 322 -1.14 -24.45 -10.96
CA ILE A 322 0.03 -24.20 -11.81
C ILE A 322 1.37 -24.44 -11.11
N SER A 323 1.37 -24.63 -9.80
CA SER A 323 2.57 -24.92 -8.99
C SER A 323 3.00 -26.39 -9.04
N LYS A 324 2.17 -27.31 -9.53
CA LYS A 324 2.37 -28.77 -9.52
C LYS A 324 3.13 -29.29 -10.72
#